data_33c4caa761ff00239e1ba4d0f4e28dac
#
_entry.id   33c4caa761ff00239e1ba4d0f4e28dac
#
_cell.length_a   1.000
_cell.length_b   1.000
_cell.length_c   1.000
_cell.angle_alpha   90.00
_cell.angle_beta   90.00
_cell.angle_gamma   90.00
#
_symmetry.space_group_name_H-M   'P 1'
#
loop_
_entity.id
_entity.type
_entity.pdbx_description
1 polymer ?
#
loop_
_entity_poly.entity_id
_entity_poly.type
_entity_poly.pdbx_seq_one_letter_code
_entity_poly.pdbx_strand_id
1 'polypeptide(L)'
;MAGIVLTWLERGLIAGIFGAVLILIGTVAAEGLLRVRGTAPEPIRQTATVSVARAAWLISGVLWFALLARLVVHTLTVFPFPEGLSIDALLTVGLRSRWGGRWQVLLVLVTALLACAWHAARRPRAATAFARDGIIVLLTLALPRLGHANGDAWRLAAMTAHLLAGGVWLGALAVYVIGRDARAQPLLLQGQVWHRFAWLAIPAAAVVVLSGVVALLRIVETPSALWPSTYGALLLCKGVAVAALGLCGWRNWRSGPEHGLGVPRLELALAVTVVLLTAWLTDTAHP
;
A
#
# COMPACT_ATOMS: atom_id res chain seq x y z
N MET A 1 27.52 -13.81 -0.15
CA MET A 1 26.19 -14.33 -0.55
C MET A 1 25.09 -14.05 0.46
N ALA A 2 25.28 -14.31 1.76
CA ALA A 2 24.24 -14.07 2.78
C ALA A 2 23.71 -12.62 2.83
N GLY A 3 24.57 -11.61 2.76
CA GLY A 3 24.15 -10.20 2.76
C GLY A 3 23.26 -9.82 1.58
N ILE A 4 23.54 -10.34 0.38
CA ILE A 4 22.72 -10.09 -0.81
C ILE A 4 21.31 -10.68 -0.63
N VAL A 5 21.20 -11.90 -0.09
CA VAL A 5 19.92 -12.56 0.16
C VAL A 5 19.09 -11.76 1.18
N LEU A 6 19.70 -11.29 2.27
CA LEU A 6 19.03 -10.46 3.29
C LEU A 6 18.49 -9.17 2.70
N THR A 7 19.28 -8.48 1.86
CA THR A 7 18.83 -7.27 1.18
C THR A 7 17.61 -7.52 0.28
N TRP A 8 17.60 -8.60 -0.50
CA TRP A 8 16.44 -8.95 -1.32
C TRP A 8 15.21 -9.32 -0.51
N LEU A 9 15.39 -10.05 0.61
CA LEU A 9 14.31 -10.37 1.53
C LEU A 9 13.72 -9.11 2.16
N GLU A 10 14.56 -8.18 2.61
CA GLU A 10 14.11 -6.92 3.18
C GLU A 10 13.29 -6.09 2.18
N ARG A 11 13.78 -5.95 0.94
CA ARG A 11 13.07 -5.26 -0.15
C ARG A 11 11.72 -5.92 -0.47
N GLY A 12 11.69 -7.25 -0.54
CA GLY A 12 10.48 -8.02 -0.76
C GLY A 12 9.44 -7.81 0.35
N LEU A 13 9.88 -7.83 1.62
CA LEU A 13 9.01 -7.55 2.76
C LEU A 13 8.48 -6.12 2.76
N ILE A 14 9.33 -5.13 2.45
CA ILE A 14 8.92 -3.73 2.33
C ILE A 14 7.86 -3.57 1.23
N ALA A 15 8.10 -4.13 0.04
CA ALA A 15 7.14 -4.11 -1.07
C ALA A 15 5.82 -4.77 -0.69
N GLY A 16 5.86 -5.94 -0.03
CA GLY A 16 4.70 -6.65 0.46
C GLY A 16 3.89 -5.85 1.48
N ILE A 17 4.55 -5.20 2.43
CA ILE A 17 3.91 -4.34 3.44
C ILE A 17 3.23 -3.14 2.77
N PHE A 18 3.92 -2.44 1.86
CA PHE A 18 3.31 -1.33 1.11
C PHE A 18 2.13 -1.80 0.27
N GLY A 19 2.28 -2.89 -0.49
CA GLY A 19 1.20 -3.47 -1.28
C GLY A 19 -0.02 -3.83 -0.45
N ALA A 20 0.17 -4.46 0.70
CA ALA A 20 -0.91 -4.81 1.63
C ALA A 20 -1.65 -3.56 2.14
N VAL A 21 -0.93 -2.51 2.53
CA VAL A 21 -1.53 -1.25 2.98
C VAL A 21 -2.28 -0.54 1.84
N LEU A 22 -1.74 -0.51 0.62
CA LEU A 22 -2.45 0.04 -0.54
C LEU A 22 -3.77 -0.70 -0.81
N ILE A 23 -3.77 -2.04 -0.73
CA ILE A 23 -5.00 -2.83 -0.91
C ILE A 23 -5.99 -2.57 0.23
N LEU A 24 -5.54 -2.45 1.48
CA LEU A 24 -6.41 -2.10 2.62
C LEU A 24 -7.11 -0.75 2.39
N ILE A 25 -6.38 0.27 1.97
CA ILE A 25 -6.97 1.58 1.62
C ILE A 25 -7.95 1.41 0.45
N GLY A 26 -7.59 0.63 -0.56
CA GLY A 26 -8.44 0.33 -1.71
C GLY A 26 -9.74 -0.35 -1.34
N THR A 27 -9.74 -1.26 -0.35
CA THR A 27 -10.97 -1.89 0.15
C THR A 27 -11.92 -0.87 0.79
N VAL A 28 -11.38 0.09 1.55
CA VAL A 28 -12.17 1.19 2.15
C VAL A 28 -12.74 2.09 1.06
N ALA A 29 -11.93 2.47 0.08
CA ALA A 29 -12.37 3.30 -1.04
C ALA A 29 -13.46 2.62 -1.86
N ALA A 30 -13.31 1.33 -2.20
CA ALA A 30 -14.29 0.54 -2.93
C ALA A 30 -15.62 0.41 -2.15
N GLU A 31 -15.56 0.14 -0.84
CA GLU A 31 -16.74 0.09 0.01
C GLU A 31 -17.44 1.46 0.10
N GLY A 32 -16.65 2.54 0.22
CA GLY A 32 -17.17 3.91 0.21
C GLY A 32 -17.95 4.23 -1.05
N LEU A 33 -17.47 3.81 -2.24
CA LEU A 33 -18.19 3.98 -3.51
C LEU A 33 -19.53 3.25 -3.53
N LEU A 34 -19.64 2.08 -2.90
CA LEU A 34 -20.88 1.30 -2.82
C LEU A 34 -21.86 1.86 -1.79
N ARG A 35 -21.38 2.55 -0.76
CA ARG A 35 -22.23 3.17 0.28
C ARG A 35 -22.94 4.44 -0.18
N VAL A 36 -22.52 5.07 -1.26
CA VAL A 36 -23.17 6.27 -1.78
C VAL A 36 -24.60 5.93 -2.20
N ARG A 37 -25.57 6.73 -1.75
CA ARG A 37 -27.01 6.52 -2.03
C ARG A 37 -27.26 6.36 -3.53
N GLY A 38 -28.03 5.35 -3.91
CA GLY A 38 -28.42 5.07 -5.30
C GLY A 38 -27.43 4.21 -6.09
N THR A 39 -26.30 3.76 -5.49
CA THR A 39 -25.34 2.89 -6.22
C THR A 39 -25.64 1.41 -6.10
N ALA A 40 -26.15 0.95 -4.96
CA ALA A 40 -26.43 -0.47 -4.76
C ALA A 40 -27.62 -0.68 -3.78
N PRO A 41 -28.45 -1.71 -3.99
CA PRO A 41 -29.46 -2.15 -3.01
C PRO A 41 -28.83 -2.56 -1.68
N GLU A 42 -29.61 -2.44 -0.58
CA GLU A 42 -29.13 -2.72 0.79
C GLU A 42 -28.49 -4.12 0.98
N PRO A 43 -29.09 -5.23 0.47
CA PRO A 43 -28.49 -6.55 0.63
C PRO A 43 -27.09 -6.65 0.04
N ILE A 44 -26.86 -5.93 -1.06
CA ILE A 44 -25.60 -5.88 -1.78
C ILE A 44 -24.56 -5.10 -0.99
N ARG A 45 -24.94 -3.96 -0.41
CA ARG A 45 -24.06 -3.17 0.46
C ARG A 45 -23.63 -3.97 1.68
N GLN A 46 -24.53 -4.72 2.32
CA GLN A 46 -24.20 -5.60 3.44
C GLN A 46 -23.22 -6.70 3.04
N THR A 47 -23.44 -7.37 1.90
CA THR A 47 -22.54 -8.40 1.38
C THR A 47 -21.17 -7.82 1.08
N ALA A 48 -21.09 -6.62 0.49
CA ALA A 48 -19.84 -5.92 0.23
C ALA A 48 -19.08 -5.58 1.52
N THR A 49 -19.79 -5.07 2.55
CA THR A 49 -19.19 -4.75 3.86
C THR A 49 -18.57 -6.00 4.52
N VAL A 50 -19.27 -7.15 4.47
CA VAL A 50 -18.74 -8.41 5.01
C VAL A 50 -17.53 -8.89 4.21
N SER A 51 -17.58 -8.81 2.87
CA SER A 51 -16.48 -9.23 2.00
C SER A 51 -15.24 -8.35 2.20
N VAL A 52 -15.42 -7.03 2.31
CA VAL A 52 -14.34 -6.09 2.63
C VAL A 52 -13.74 -6.37 4.01
N ALA A 53 -14.58 -6.66 5.02
CA ALA A 53 -14.09 -7.00 6.36
C ALA A 53 -13.28 -8.30 6.36
N ARG A 54 -13.72 -9.33 5.61
CA ARG A 54 -12.96 -10.59 5.44
C ARG A 54 -11.63 -10.36 4.73
N ALA A 55 -11.64 -9.58 3.64
CA ALA A 55 -10.41 -9.23 2.92
C ALA A 55 -9.44 -8.45 3.84
N ALA A 56 -9.94 -7.46 4.57
CA ALA A 56 -9.14 -6.71 5.53
C ALA A 56 -8.55 -7.61 6.63
N TRP A 57 -9.31 -8.60 7.12
CA TRP A 57 -8.82 -9.57 8.10
C TRP A 57 -7.68 -10.42 7.53
N LEU A 58 -7.83 -10.99 6.34
CA LEU A 58 -6.80 -11.80 5.69
C LEU A 58 -5.54 -10.98 5.42
N ILE A 59 -5.69 -9.79 4.85
CA ILE A 59 -4.56 -8.90 4.53
C ILE A 59 -3.85 -8.46 5.82
N SER A 60 -4.60 -8.17 6.89
CA SER A 60 -4.01 -7.83 8.19
C SER A 60 -3.23 -9.00 8.80
N GLY A 61 -3.70 -10.24 8.62
CA GLY A 61 -2.97 -11.44 9.03
C GLY A 61 -1.63 -11.56 8.28
N VAL A 62 -1.65 -11.42 6.96
CA VAL A 62 -0.42 -11.43 6.14
C VAL A 62 0.52 -10.30 6.57
N LEU A 63 -0.01 -9.09 6.79
CA LEU A 63 0.76 -7.94 7.22
C LEU A 63 1.38 -8.14 8.61
N TRP A 64 0.66 -8.80 9.52
CA TRP A 64 1.16 -9.15 10.85
C TRP A 64 2.39 -10.07 10.77
N PHE A 65 2.31 -11.14 9.99
CA PHE A 65 3.44 -12.03 9.75
C PHE A 65 4.59 -11.33 9.00
N ALA A 66 4.30 -10.45 8.04
CA ALA A 66 5.32 -9.68 7.33
C ALA A 66 6.07 -8.72 8.27
N LEU A 67 5.39 -8.12 9.26
CA LEU A 67 6.03 -7.29 10.28
C LEU A 67 6.94 -8.11 11.20
N LEU A 68 6.54 -9.33 11.60
CA LEU A 68 7.40 -10.22 12.38
C LEU A 68 8.62 -10.67 11.57
N ALA A 69 8.42 -11.10 10.33
CA ALA A 69 9.52 -11.44 9.43
C ALA A 69 10.49 -10.27 9.24
N ARG A 70 9.97 -9.06 9.13
CA ARG A 70 10.78 -7.84 9.01
C ARG A 70 11.60 -7.56 10.25
N LEU A 71 11.09 -7.84 11.47
CA LEU A 71 11.88 -7.75 12.69
C LEU A 71 13.11 -8.68 12.61
N VAL A 72 12.89 -9.95 12.24
CA VAL A 72 13.98 -10.93 12.13
C VAL A 72 15.01 -10.51 11.08
N VAL A 73 14.57 -10.14 9.88
CA VAL A 73 15.47 -9.71 8.79
C VAL A 73 16.23 -8.46 9.19
N HIS A 74 15.56 -7.46 9.79
CA HIS A 74 16.22 -6.24 10.25
C HIS A 74 17.22 -6.51 11.38
N THR A 75 16.94 -7.44 12.30
CA THR A 75 17.89 -7.83 13.35
C THR A 75 19.14 -8.48 12.76
N LEU A 76 18.99 -9.30 11.69
CA LEU A 76 20.11 -9.91 10.97
C LEU A 76 20.93 -8.91 10.15
N THR A 77 20.42 -7.70 9.86
CA THR A 77 21.22 -6.62 9.26
C THR A 77 22.04 -5.85 10.30
N VAL A 78 21.62 -5.88 11.58
CA VAL A 78 22.29 -5.20 12.70
C VAL A 78 23.30 -6.10 13.39
N PHE A 79 22.95 -7.37 13.60
CA PHE A 79 23.78 -8.38 14.26
C PHE A 79 24.16 -9.48 13.28
N PRO A 80 25.43 -9.94 13.26
CA PRO A 80 25.84 -11.03 12.37
C PRO A 80 25.15 -12.35 12.75
N PHE A 81 25.03 -13.25 11.76
CA PHE A 81 24.59 -14.63 12.00
C PHE A 81 25.67 -15.41 12.77
N PRO A 82 25.30 -16.25 13.77
CA PRO A 82 23.95 -16.61 14.25
C PRO A 82 23.40 -15.69 15.34
N GLU A 83 24.19 -14.73 15.84
CA GLU A 83 23.84 -13.87 16.96
C GLU A 83 22.51 -13.12 16.76
N GLY A 84 22.26 -12.65 15.51
CA GLY A 84 21.02 -11.94 15.13
C GLY A 84 19.74 -12.78 15.24
N LEU A 85 19.83 -14.09 15.42
CA LEU A 85 18.67 -14.96 15.70
C LEU A 85 18.45 -15.20 17.20
N SER A 86 19.31 -14.67 18.07
CA SER A 86 19.13 -14.80 19.51
C SER A 86 17.92 -14.00 20.00
N ILE A 87 17.27 -14.49 21.03
CA ILE A 87 16.14 -13.80 21.67
C ILE A 87 16.56 -12.43 22.17
N ASP A 88 17.77 -12.30 22.72
CA ASP A 88 18.29 -11.03 23.24
C ASP A 88 18.51 -10.00 22.13
N ALA A 89 19.04 -10.39 20.96
CA ALA A 89 19.16 -9.50 19.80
C ALA A 89 17.80 -9.05 19.30
N LEU A 90 16.82 -9.96 19.16
CA LEU A 90 15.44 -9.64 18.76
C LEU A 90 14.75 -8.70 19.74
N LEU A 91 14.90 -8.92 21.05
CA LEU A 91 14.35 -8.04 22.08
C LEU A 91 15.06 -6.68 22.09
N THR A 92 16.37 -6.66 21.87
CA THR A 92 17.15 -5.40 21.81
C THR A 92 16.69 -4.55 20.63
N VAL A 93 16.58 -5.12 19.42
CA VAL A 93 16.12 -4.39 18.24
C VAL A 93 14.64 -4.04 18.35
N GLY A 94 13.78 -5.00 18.74
CA GLY A 94 12.34 -4.82 18.75
C GLY A 94 11.82 -3.93 19.88
N LEU A 95 12.43 -3.98 21.09
CA LEU A 95 11.91 -3.29 22.27
C LEU A 95 12.76 -2.09 22.70
N ARG A 96 14.08 -2.12 22.49
CA ARG A 96 14.99 -1.10 23.04
C ARG A 96 15.49 -0.10 22.00
N SER A 97 15.29 -0.37 20.69
CA SER A 97 15.74 0.54 19.63
C SER A 97 14.66 1.57 19.26
N ARG A 98 15.09 2.70 18.67
CA ARG A 98 14.17 3.72 18.12
C ARG A 98 13.37 3.17 16.93
N TRP A 99 13.95 2.28 16.14
CA TRP A 99 13.27 1.58 15.05
C TRP A 99 12.21 0.65 15.62
N GLY A 100 12.57 -0.14 16.65
CA GLY A 100 11.65 -1.05 17.32
C GLY A 100 10.43 -0.36 17.91
N GLY A 101 10.58 0.81 18.51
CA GLY A 101 9.44 1.57 19.04
C GLY A 101 8.40 1.91 17.95
N ARG A 102 8.85 2.24 16.72
CA ARG A 102 7.96 2.50 15.58
C ARG A 102 7.35 1.21 15.02
N TRP A 103 8.13 0.14 14.97
CA TRP A 103 7.67 -1.18 14.59
C TRP A 103 6.57 -1.70 15.55
N GLN A 104 6.72 -1.49 16.86
CA GLN A 104 5.70 -1.84 17.85
C GLN A 104 4.38 -1.10 17.58
N VAL A 105 4.42 0.20 17.27
CA VAL A 105 3.21 0.96 16.91
C VAL A 105 2.50 0.32 15.72
N LEU A 106 3.22 -0.05 14.68
CA LEU A 106 2.64 -0.74 13.51
C LEU A 106 2.06 -2.10 13.90
N LEU A 107 2.78 -2.89 14.71
CA LEU A 107 2.32 -4.20 15.15
C LEU A 107 1.03 -4.10 15.98
N VAL A 108 0.94 -3.13 16.89
CA VAL A 108 -0.27 -2.85 17.68
C VAL A 108 -1.44 -2.46 16.77
N LEU A 109 -1.22 -1.55 15.82
CA LEU A 109 -2.25 -1.12 14.87
C LEU A 109 -2.73 -2.28 13.99
N VAL A 110 -1.82 -3.11 13.49
CA VAL A 110 -2.19 -4.28 12.67
C VAL A 110 -2.92 -5.33 13.50
N THR A 111 -2.53 -5.56 14.77
CA THR A 111 -3.24 -6.46 15.69
C THR A 111 -4.66 -5.94 15.98
N ALA A 112 -4.81 -4.64 16.25
CA ALA A 112 -6.11 -4.00 16.43
C ALA A 112 -6.97 -4.10 15.16
N LEU A 113 -6.38 -3.89 13.97
CA LEU A 113 -7.06 -4.03 12.70
C LEU A 113 -7.52 -5.47 12.46
N LEU A 114 -6.68 -6.46 12.75
CA LEU A 114 -6.99 -7.88 12.62
C LEU A 114 -8.20 -8.24 13.50
N ALA A 115 -8.21 -7.83 14.76
CA ALA A 115 -9.32 -8.04 15.69
C ALA A 115 -10.60 -7.32 15.25
N CYS A 116 -10.48 -6.06 14.84
CA CYS A 116 -11.60 -5.24 14.38
C CYS A 116 -12.21 -5.80 13.10
N ALA A 117 -11.41 -6.17 12.11
CA ALA A 117 -11.86 -6.76 10.85
C ALA A 117 -12.52 -8.14 11.06
N TRP A 118 -11.96 -8.97 11.94
CA TRP A 118 -12.59 -10.23 12.38
C TRP A 118 -13.98 -10.01 12.97
N HIS A 119 -14.11 -9.04 13.88
CA HIS A 119 -15.39 -8.72 14.50
C HIS A 119 -16.40 -8.16 13.47
N ALA A 120 -15.94 -7.26 12.59
CA ALA A 120 -16.77 -6.68 11.53
C ALA A 120 -17.27 -7.73 10.52
N ALA A 121 -16.45 -8.76 10.22
CA ALA A 121 -16.84 -9.86 9.34
C ALA A 121 -17.93 -10.76 9.93
N ARG A 122 -18.01 -10.84 11.26
CA ARG A 122 -19.00 -11.66 11.98
C ARG A 122 -20.25 -10.89 12.38
N ARG A 123 -20.07 -9.61 12.71
CA ARG A 123 -21.15 -8.72 13.18
C ARG A 123 -21.01 -7.37 12.50
N PRO A 124 -21.51 -7.24 11.26
CA PRO A 124 -21.37 -6.00 10.50
C PRO A 124 -22.17 -4.87 11.16
N ARG A 125 -21.46 -3.93 11.78
CA ARG A 125 -22.02 -2.72 12.39
C ARG A 125 -21.29 -1.50 11.82
N ALA A 126 -21.96 -0.38 11.68
CA ALA A 126 -21.36 0.86 11.19
C ALA A 126 -20.16 1.29 12.07
N ALA A 127 -20.29 1.14 13.40
CA ALA A 127 -19.21 1.47 14.33
C ALA A 127 -17.93 0.64 14.10
N THR A 128 -18.07 -0.67 13.84
CA THR A 128 -16.90 -1.54 13.57
C THR A 128 -16.26 -1.23 12.22
N ALA A 129 -17.04 -0.87 11.22
CA ALA A 129 -16.51 -0.43 9.93
C ALA A 129 -15.76 0.90 10.07
N PHE A 130 -16.32 1.87 10.80
CA PHE A 130 -15.65 3.14 11.06
C PHE A 130 -14.34 2.96 11.85
N ALA A 131 -14.36 2.11 12.89
CA ALA A 131 -13.14 1.80 13.66
C ALA A 131 -12.05 1.16 12.78
N ARG A 132 -12.41 0.18 11.93
CA ARG A 132 -11.51 -0.43 10.96
C ARG A 132 -10.89 0.63 10.04
N ASP A 133 -11.71 1.48 9.45
CA ASP A 133 -11.28 2.52 8.51
C ASP A 133 -10.34 3.52 9.20
N GLY A 134 -10.66 3.92 10.45
CA GLY A 134 -9.80 4.77 11.28
C GLY A 134 -8.43 4.13 11.57
N ILE A 135 -8.40 2.83 11.89
CA ILE A 135 -7.13 2.11 12.12
C ILE A 135 -6.31 2.05 10.82
N ILE A 136 -6.93 1.84 9.66
CA ILE A 136 -6.22 1.86 8.36
C ILE A 136 -5.58 3.24 8.11
N VAL A 137 -6.28 4.34 8.41
CA VAL A 137 -5.73 5.69 8.33
C VAL A 137 -4.55 5.86 9.28
N LEU A 138 -4.68 5.45 10.55
CA LEU A 138 -3.58 5.50 11.52
C LEU A 138 -2.37 4.67 11.09
N LEU A 139 -2.61 3.48 10.53
CA LEU A 139 -1.56 2.63 9.97
C LEU A 139 -0.83 3.33 8.81
N THR A 140 -1.58 4.01 7.94
CA THR A 140 -1.02 4.77 6.82
C THR A 140 -0.19 5.97 7.28
N LEU A 141 -0.57 6.61 8.39
CA LEU A 141 0.19 7.69 9.04
C LEU A 141 1.46 7.18 9.75
N ALA A 142 1.40 5.96 10.30
CA ALA A 142 2.51 5.38 11.06
C ALA A 142 3.59 4.75 10.15
N LEU A 143 3.20 4.17 9.01
CA LEU A 143 4.10 3.40 8.15
C LEU A 143 5.31 4.20 7.63
N PRO A 144 5.20 5.45 7.14
CA PRO A 144 6.35 6.23 6.68
C PRO A 144 7.38 6.54 7.77
N ARG A 145 6.96 6.50 9.05
CA ARG A 145 7.86 6.73 10.20
C ARG A 145 8.85 5.59 10.42
N LEU A 146 8.56 4.39 9.91
CA LEU A 146 9.48 3.26 10.00
C LEU A 146 10.72 3.43 9.09
N GLY A 147 10.59 4.25 8.03
CA GLY A 147 11.67 4.61 7.12
C GLY A 147 12.35 5.95 7.48
N HIS A 148 12.97 6.57 6.48
CA HIS A 148 13.75 7.80 6.61
C HIS A 148 12.91 9.10 6.72
N ALA A 149 11.57 9.04 6.69
CA ALA A 149 10.70 10.22 6.79
C ALA A 149 10.59 10.79 8.21
N ASN A 150 11.44 10.31 9.13
CA ASN A 150 11.37 10.68 10.53
C ASN A 150 12.11 11.99 10.80
N GLY A 151 11.42 12.93 11.44
CA GLY A 151 11.98 14.24 11.86
C GLY A 151 11.51 15.44 11.01
N ASP A 152 10.92 15.19 9.83
CA ASP A 152 10.33 16.24 8.98
C ASP A 152 8.82 16.03 8.83
N ALA A 153 8.02 16.90 9.45
CA ALA A 153 6.57 16.84 9.42
C ALA A 153 6.01 16.97 7.99
N TRP A 154 6.65 17.80 7.15
CA TRP A 154 6.24 17.98 5.76
C TRP A 154 6.48 16.72 4.92
N ARG A 155 7.65 16.10 5.09
CA ARG A 155 7.98 14.84 4.42
C ARG A 155 7.04 13.72 4.84
N LEU A 156 6.71 13.65 6.12
CA LEU A 156 5.74 12.71 6.64
C LEU A 156 4.35 12.94 6.02
N ALA A 157 3.88 14.18 5.95
CA ALA A 157 2.60 14.53 5.35
C ALA A 157 2.56 14.17 3.86
N ALA A 158 3.62 14.49 3.10
CA ALA A 158 3.72 14.16 1.68
C ALA A 158 3.72 12.64 1.43
N MET A 159 4.48 11.87 2.21
CA MET A 159 4.51 10.40 2.12
C MET A 159 3.17 9.77 2.51
N THR A 160 2.51 10.30 3.54
CA THR A 160 1.17 9.83 3.92
C THR A 160 0.14 10.12 2.83
N ALA A 161 0.14 11.34 2.28
CA ALA A 161 -0.73 11.71 1.16
C ALA A 161 -0.47 10.82 -0.07
N HIS A 162 0.80 10.52 -0.37
CA HIS A 162 1.22 9.62 -1.44
C HIS A 162 0.65 8.20 -1.24
N LEU A 163 0.76 7.65 -0.03
CA LEU A 163 0.25 6.30 0.28
C LEU A 163 -1.29 6.26 0.25
N LEU A 164 -1.96 7.26 0.83
CA LEU A 164 -3.43 7.33 0.79
C LEU A 164 -3.93 7.42 -0.65
N ALA A 165 -3.37 8.32 -1.43
CA ALA A 165 -3.76 8.50 -2.82
C ALA A 165 -3.42 7.26 -3.68
N GLY A 166 -2.26 6.64 -3.47
CA GLY A 166 -1.88 5.39 -4.11
C GLY A 166 -2.85 4.25 -3.78
N GLY A 167 -3.26 4.14 -2.51
CA GLY A 167 -4.24 3.15 -2.08
C GLY A 167 -5.63 3.38 -2.67
N VAL A 168 -6.07 4.64 -2.75
CA VAL A 168 -7.34 4.98 -3.41
C VAL A 168 -7.31 4.65 -4.90
N TRP A 169 -6.23 4.96 -5.60
CA TRP A 169 -6.11 4.66 -7.03
C TRP A 169 -5.80 3.19 -7.27
N LEU A 170 -4.59 2.75 -6.90
CA LEU A 170 -4.06 1.41 -7.25
C LEU A 170 -4.66 0.30 -6.39
N GLY A 171 -4.93 0.58 -5.11
CA GLY A 171 -5.57 -0.37 -4.22
C GLY A 171 -7.01 -0.65 -4.62
N ALA A 172 -7.79 0.37 -4.98
CA ALA A 172 -9.15 0.17 -5.47
C ALA A 172 -9.18 -0.53 -6.83
N LEU A 173 -8.21 -0.26 -7.72
CA LEU A 173 -8.04 -1.00 -8.96
C LEU A 173 -7.76 -2.49 -8.70
N ALA A 174 -6.88 -2.80 -7.74
CA ALA A 174 -6.59 -4.18 -7.35
C ALA A 174 -7.85 -4.90 -6.84
N VAL A 175 -8.63 -4.24 -5.97
CA VAL A 175 -9.90 -4.77 -5.46
C VAL A 175 -10.89 -5.02 -6.62
N TYR A 176 -10.95 -4.10 -7.58
CA TYR A 176 -11.80 -4.25 -8.78
C TYR A 176 -11.38 -5.45 -9.64
N VAL A 177 -10.09 -5.58 -9.97
CA VAL A 177 -9.56 -6.67 -10.81
C VAL A 177 -9.75 -8.02 -10.14
N ILE A 178 -9.36 -8.14 -8.86
CA ILE A 178 -9.46 -9.38 -8.09
C ILE A 178 -10.94 -9.76 -7.87
N GLY A 179 -11.79 -8.80 -7.54
CA GLY A 179 -13.22 -9.03 -7.32
C GLY A 179 -13.94 -9.51 -8.60
N ARG A 180 -13.53 -9.03 -9.76
CA ARG A 180 -14.09 -9.45 -11.06
C ARG A 180 -13.64 -10.87 -11.44
N ASP A 181 -12.38 -11.21 -11.21
CA ASP A 181 -11.85 -12.55 -11.49
C ASP A 181 -12.48 -13.61 -10.59
N ALA A 182 -12.77 -13.29 -9.34
CA ALA A 182 -13.40 -14.21 -8.40
C ALA A 182 -14.91 -14.45 -8.68
N ARG A 183 -15.47 -13.89 -9.74
CA ARG A 183 -16.93 -13.88 -10.04
C ARG A 183 -17.80 -13.42 -8.87
N ALA A 184 -17.18 -12.75 -7.89
CA ALA A 184 -17.79 -12.49 -6.62
C ALA A 184 -18.75 -11.30 -6.63
N GLN A 185 -18.70 -10.41 -7.64
CA GLN A 185 -19.62 -9.27 -7.66
C GLN A 185 -19.84 -8.65 -9.06
N PRO A 186 -21.02 -8.87 -9.67
CA PRO A 186 -21.45 -8.10 -10.83
C PRO A 186 -21.66 -6.60 -10.56
N LEU A 187 -21.55 -6.15 -9.32
CA LEU A 187 -21.93 -4.81 -8.85
C LEU A 187 -20.84 -3.75 -8.96
N LEU A 188 -19.57 -4.13 -8.80
CA LEU A 188 -18.47 -3.22 -9.10
C LEU A 188 -18.40 -2.91 -10.62
N LEU A 189 -19.18 -3.66 -11.41
CA LEU A 189 -19.26 -3.58 -12.86
C LEU A 189 -20.35 -2.62 -13.37
N GLN A 190 -21.24 -2.11 -12.50
CA GLN A 190 -22.23 -1.15 -12.94
C GLN A 190 -21.53 0.14 -13.37
N GLY A 191 -21.85 0.64 -14.55
CA GLY A 191 -21.22 1.81 -15.16
C GLY A 191 -21.14 3.03 -14.23
N GLN A 192 -22.10 3.17 -13.30
CA GLN A 192 -22.10 4.22 -12.29
C GLN A 192 -20.97 4.08 -11.26
N VAL A 193 -20.65 2.87 -10.79
CA VAL A 193 -19.57 2.64 -9.83
C VAL A 193 -18.23 2.88 -10.51
N TRP A 194 -18.08 2.41 -11.76
CA TRP A 194 -16.88 2.66 -12.55
C TRP A 194 -16.65 4.16 -12.78
N HIS A 195 -17.67 4.88 -13.19
CA HIS A 195 -17.57 6.32 -13.42
C HIS A 195 -17.16 7.08 -12.15
N ARG A 196 -17.74 6.72 -11.01
CA ARG A 196 -17.37 7.32 -9.70
C ARG A 196 -15.95 6.94 -9.28
N PHE A 197 -15.54 5.70 -9.52
CA PHE A 197 -14.15 5.30 -9.31
C PHE A 197 -13.19 6.15 -10.14
N ALA A 198 -13.47 6.35 -11.43
CA ALA A 198 -12.63 7.17 -12.29
C ALA A 198 -12.50 8.62 -11.77
N TRP A 199 -13.60 9.24 -11.31
CA TRP A 199 -13.58 10.58 -10.70
C TRP A 199 -12.78 10.63 -9.40
N LEU A 200 -12.67 9.54 -8.67
CA LEU A 200 -11.83 9.45 -7.47
C LEU A 200 -10.36 9.14 -7.82
N ALA A 201 -10.13 8.30 -8.83
CA ALA A 201 -8.82 7.87 -9.25
C ALA A 201 -7.99 9.00 -9.90
N ILE A 202 -8.62 9.88 -10.68
CA ILE A 202 -7.92 11.00 -11.36
C ILE A 202 -7.23 11.94 -10.34
N PRO A 203 -7.93 12.54 -9.35
CA PRO A 203 -7.26 13.39 -8.37
C PRO A 203 -6.28 12.60 -7.50
N ALA A 204 -6.56 11.33 -7.19
CA ALA A 204 -5.64 10.48 -6.45
C ALA A 204 -4.33 10.27 -7.24
N ALA A 205 -4.41 9.98 -8.54
CA ALA A 205 -3.24 9.87 -9.41
C ALA A 205 -2.44 11.19 -9.46
N ALA A 206 -3.12 12.33 -9.56
CA ALA A 206 -2.46 13.63 -9.52
C ALA A 206 -1.70 13.84 -8.19
N VAL A 207 -2.31 13.51 -7.05
CA VAL A 207 -1.64 13.58 -5.73
C VAL A 207 -0.43 12.64 -5.67
N VAL A 208 -0.52 11.41 -6.20
CA VAL A 208 0.61 10.48 -6.27
C VAL A 208 1.77 11.06 -7.07
N VAL A 209 1.50 11.63 -8.24
CA VAL A 209 2.54 12.22 -9.09
C VAL A 209 3.15 13.46 -8.42
N LEU A 210 2.32 14.40 -7.95
CA LEU A 210 2.81 15.63 -7.33
C LEU A 210 3.61 15.36 -6.07
N SER A 211 3.14 14.49 -5.18
CA SER A 211 3.88 14.11 -3.97
C SER A 211 5.18 13.37 -4.28
N GLY A 212 5.21 12.56 -5.35
CA GLY A 212 6.42 11.92 -5.85
C GLY A 212 7.44 12.93 -6.36
N VAL A 213 7.01 13.95 -7.13
CA VAL A 213 7.87 15.03 -7.60
C VAL A 213 8.41 15.85 -6.42
N VAL A 214 7.55 16.22 -5.46
CA VAL A 214 7.98 16.93 -4.25
C VAL A 214 9.02 16.14 -3.46
N ALA A 215 8.81 14.83 -3.30
CA ALA A 215 9.79 13.97 -2.63
C ALA A 215 11.13 13.94 -3.38
N LEU A 216 11.09 13.85 -4.72
CA LEU A 216 12.30 13.87 -5.55
C LEU A 216 13.09 15.16 -5.40
N LEU A 217 12.42 16.33 -5.51
CA LEU A 217 13.05 17.65 -5.39
C LEU A 217 13.69 17.90 -4.01
N ARG A 218 13.26 17.16 -2.99
CA ARG A 218 13.82 17.24 -1.64
C ARG A 218 14.99 16.28 -1.38
N ILE A 219 15.12 15.23 -2.21
CA ILE A 219 16.17 14.21 -2.07
C ILE A 219 17.36 14.55 -2.95
N VAL A 220 17.11 15.13 -4.12
CA VAL A 220 18.14 15.40 -5.13
C VAL A 220 18.61 16.86 -5.02
N GLU A 221 19.79 17.04 -4.43
CA GLU A 221 20.42 18.37 -4.35
C GLU A 221 20.94 18.84 -5.71
N THR A 222 21.49 17.94 -6.50
CA THR A 222 22.06 18.22 -7.83
C THR A 222 21.49 17.27 -8.88
N PRO A 223 20.66 17.77 -9.84
CA PRO A 223 20.08 16.92 -10.89
C PRO A 223 21.11 16.15 -11.75
N SER A 224 22.30 16.70 -11.94
CA SER A 224 23.38 16.07 -12.70
C SER A 224 23.94 14.80 -12.00
N ALA A 225 23.83 14.71 -10.68
CA ALA A 225 24.28 13.53 -9.93
C ALA A 225 23.38 12.30 -10.15
N LEU A 226 22.17 12.48 -10.70
CA LEU A 226 21.26 11.38 -11.02
C LEU A 226 21.74 10.53 -12.19
N TRP A 227 22.33 11.15 -13.24
CA TRP A 227 22.64 10.44 -14.49
C TRP A 227 23.62 9.26 -14.34
N PRO A 228 24.73 9.34 -13.57
CA PRO A 228 25.65 8.22 -13.42
C PRO A 228 25.25 7.25 -12.29
N SER A 229 24.12 7.50 -11.59
CA SER A 229 23.77 6.74 -10.39
C SER A 229 22.76 5.62 -10.64
N THR A 230 22.88 4.50 -9.90
CA THR A 230 21.89 3.43 -9.87
C THR A 230 20.53 3.97 -9.41
N TYR A 231 20.52 4.93 -8.49
CA TYR A 231 19.31 5.59 -8.02
C TYR A 231 18.60 6.31 -9.16
N GLY A 232 19.31 7.06 -9.98
CA GLY A 232 18.76 7.77 -11.14
C GLY A 232 18.18 6.82 -12.20
N ALA A 233 18.87 5.72 -12.49
CA ALA A 233 18.38 4.69 -13.41
C ALA A 233 17.05 4.08 -12.89
N LEU A 234 16.98 3.70 -11.61
CA LEU A 234 15.75 3.18 -10.99
C LEU A 234 14.61 4.20 -10.99
N LEU A 235 14.95 5.47 -10.74
CA LEU A 235 13.99 6.57 -10.78
C LEU A 235 13.41 6.77 -12.18
N LEU A 236 14.26 6.71 -13.22
CA LEU A 236 13.83 6.78 -14.61
C LEU A 236 12.91 5.61 -14.97
N CYS A 237 13.29 4.37 -14.61
CA CYS A 237 12.45 3.19 -14.81
C CYS A 237 11.08 3.35 -14.12
N LYS A 238 11.07 3.86 -12.87
CA LYS A 238 9.84 4.16 -12.15
C LYS A 238 9.01 5.23 -12.86
N GLY A 239 9.63 6.30 -13.36
CA GLY A 239 8.97 7.36 -14.12
C GLY A 239 8.28 6.84 -15.38
N VAL A 240 8.98 5.99 -16.15
CA VAL A 240 8.43 5.32 -17.33
C VAL A 240 7.25 4.41 -16.96
N ALA A 241 7.39 3.62 -15.89
CA ALA A 241 6.31 2.76 -15.42
C ALA A 241 5.08 3.55 -14.95
N VAL A 242 5.27 4.68 -14.26
CA VAL A 242 4.18 5.58 -13.84
C VAL A 242 3.51 6.25 -15.06
N ALA A 243 4.27 6.65 -16.07
CA ALA A 243 3.71 7.20 -17.31
C ALA A 243 2.86 6.16 -18.06
N ALA A 244 3.37 4.93 -18.20
CA ALA A 244 2.64 3.81 -18.78
C ALA A 244 1.36 3.48 -17.99
N LEU A 245 1.45 3.50 -16.66
CA LEU A 245 0.31 3.33 -15.75
C LEU A 245 -0.76 4.41 -15.99
N GLY A 246 -0.36 5.67 -16.11
CA GLY A 246 -1.26 6.79 -16.42
C GLY A 246 -1.95 6.64 -17.79
N LEU A 247 -1.22 6.16 -18.81
CA LEU A 247 -1.78 5.89 -20.14
C LEU A 247 -2.81 4.75 -20.09
N CYS A 248 -2.52 3.67 -19.32
CA CYS A 248 -3.48 2.58 -19.11
C CYS A 248 -4.74 3.08 -18.38
N GLY A 249 -4.58 3.86 -17.33
CA GLY A 249 -5.70 4.45 -16.57
C GLY A 249 -6.55 5.38 -17.44
N TRP A 250 -5.92 6.23 -18.26
CA TRP A 250 -6.62 7.09 -19.20
C TRP A 250 -7.40 6.29 -20.26
N ARG A 251 -6.78 5.23 -20.81
CA ARG A 251 -7.44 4.32 -21.74
C ARG A 251 -8.64 3.62 -21.09
N ASN A 252 -8.45 3.10 -19.88
CA ASN A 252 -9.52 2.48 -19.09
C ASN A 252 -10.69 3.44 -18.85
N TRP A 253 -10.39 4.69 -18.51
CA TRP A 253 -11.41 5.71 -18.30
C TRP A 253 -12.21 5.99 -19.56
N ARG A 254 -11.55 6.09 -20.74
CA ARG A 254 -12.22 6.35 -22.02
C ARG A 254 -13.04 5.16 -22.52
N SER A 255 -12.54 3.94 -22.33
CA SER A 255 -13.16 2.72 -22.87
C SER A 255 -14.33 2.23 -22.04
N GLY A 256 -14.41 2.61 -20.77
CA GLY A 256 -15.45 2.12 -19.85
C GLY A 256 -15.31 0.65 -19.46
N PRO A 257 -16.20 0.12 -18.59
CA PRO A 257 -16.08 -1.22 -18.01
C PRO A 257 -16.40 -2.36 -18.98
N GLU A 258 -16.90 -2.07 -20.18
CA GLU A 258 -17.38 -3.06 -21.14
C GLU A 258 -16.25 -3.77 -21.91
N HIS A 259 -15.05 -3.18 -21.95
CA HIS A 259 -13.92 -3.62 -22.78
C HIS A 259 -13.04 -4.73 -22.17
N GLY A 260 -13.52 -5.44 -21.15
CA GLY A 260 -12.81 -6.58 -20.58
C GLY A 260 -11.73 -6.20 -19.57
N LEU A 261 -10.99 -7.22 -19.06
CA LEU A 261 -9.97 -7.06 -17.99
C LEU A 261 -8.53 -6.87 -18.51
N GLY A 262 -8.31 -6.85 -19.81
CA GLY A 262 -6.95 -6.80 -20.37
C GLY A 262 -6.18 -5.56 -19.90
N VAL A 263 -6.73 -4.37 -20.11
CA VAL A 263 -6.08 -3.11 -19.71
C VAL A 263 -6.02 -2.94 -18.19
N PRO A 264 -7.09 -3.22 -17.39
CA PRO A 264 -7.01 -3.20 -15.93
C PRO A 264 -5.96 -4.14 -15.34
N ARG A 265 -5.78 -5.34 -15.91
CA ARG A 265 -4.72 -6.27 -15.46
C ARG A 265 -3.33 -5.76 -15.80
N LEU A 266 -3.12 -5.17 -16.97
CA LEU A 266 -1.86 -4.53 -17.34
C LEU A 266 -1.56 -3.35 -16.40
N GLU A 267 -2.56 -2.51 -16.12
CA GLU A 267 -2.45 -1.40 -15.16
C GLU A 267 -2.05 -1.92 -13.77
N LEU A 268 -2.65 -3.02 -13.29
CA LEU A 268 -2.29 -3.64 -12.03
C LEU A 268 -0.86 -4.21 -12.05
N ALA A 269 -0.43 -4.84 -13.12
CA ALA A 269 0.93 -5.35 -13.27
C ALA A 269 1.96 -4.21 -13.23
N LEU A 270 1.69 -3.10 -13.92
CA LEU A 270 2.52 -1.89 -13.85
C LEU A 270 2.53 -1.28 -12.44
N ALA A 271 1.39 -1.29 -11.74
CA ALA A 271 1.31 -0.85 -10.35
C ALA A 271 2.20 -1.68 -9.43
N VAL A 272 2.19 -3.01 -9.57
CA VAL A 272 3.09 -3.90 -8.83
C VAL A 272 4.56 -3.58 -9.14
N THR A 273 4.90 -3.35 -10.41
CA THR A 273 6.25 -2.94 -10.83
C THR A 273 6.67 -1.63 -10.15
N VAL A 274 5.78 -0.63 -10.10
CA VAL A 274 6.04 0.66 -9.42
C VAL A 274 6.28 0.45 -7.92
N VAL A 275 5.52 -0.43 -7.25
CA VAL A 275 5.71 -0.75 -5.82
C VAL A 275 7.06 -1.43 -5.59
N LEU A 276 7.45 -2.39 -6.44
CA LEU A 276 8.75 -3.06 -6.36
C LEU A 276 9.92 -2.09 -6.58
N LEU A 277 9.83 -1.23 -7.60
CA LEU A 277 10.83 -0.18 -7.85
C LEU A 277 10.90 0.82 -6.69
N THR A 278 9.77 1.13 -6.05
CA THR A 278 9.73 2.00 -4.88
C THR A 278 10.45 1.35 -3.69
N ALA A 279 10.18 0.08 -3.41
CA ALA A 279 10.87 -0.66 -2.36
C ALA A 279 12.40 -0.72 -2.59
N TRP A 280 12.81 -0.86 -3.85
CA TRP A 280 14.22 -0.83 -4.22
C TRP A 280 14.84 0.56 -4.02
N LEU A 281 14.17 1.61 -4.47
CA LEU A 281 14.63 3.00 -4.29
C LEU A 281 14.79 3.39 -2.82
N THR A 282 13.92 2.90 -1.92
CA THR A 282 14.00 3.22 -0.49
C THR A 282 15.24 2.67 0.20
N ASP A 283 15.89 1.67 -0.38
CA ASP A 283 17.08 1.00 0.15
C ASP A 283 18.37 1.34 -0.64
N THR A 284 18.25 2.15 -1.69
CA THR A 284 19.38 2.59 -2.50
C THR A 284 19.91 3.91 -1.97
N ALA A 285 21.26 4.01 -1.83
CA ALA A 285 21.90 5.25 -1.41
C ALA A 285 21.55 6.40 -2.38
N HIS A 286 21.23 7.55 -1.80
CA HIS A 286 20.96 8.78 -2.57
C HIS A 286 22.27 9.36 -3.08
N PRO A 287 22.30 9.92 -4.30
CA PRO A 287 23.48 10.59 -4.86
C PRO A 287 23.77 11.91 -4.16
#